data_1dab5b53273a8d8cedc4c20f1d3dc72d
#
_entry.id   1dab5b53273a8d8cedc4c20f1d3dc72d
#
_cell.length_a   1.000
_cell.length_b   1.000
_cell.length_c   1.000
_cell.angle_alpha   90.00
_cell.angle_beta   90.00
_cell.angle_gamma   90.00
#
_symmetry.space_group_name_H-M   'P 1'
#
loop_
_entity.id
_entity.type
_entity.pdbx_description
1 polymer ?
#
loop_
_entity_poly.entity_id
_entity_poly.type
_entity_poly.pdbx_seq_one_letter_code
_entity_poly.pdbx_strand_id
1 'polypeptide(L)'
;MSLLDALSRREIWEAFYQYKLGLARPRDENAALRDYIDRQAYLPVCKAISRGEPFPLPRRAVISKLHSEKKRIVYVYPEPENTLLKLLTWLLLRRYDALFSPGLYSFRPGRTAKDAIRALLAVPGLRSMYAYKADVSNYFNSVDVRRFLLELRQTLADDPALYAFLAALLTEPRVLEHGKELTEQKGIMAGTPLSAFYANLYLRELDGLFAAQGIPYARYSDDVILFAPTQAELFAQAERLRIVLTERGLALNPSKESFFTPESGWTFLGFCCRDGEIDVAPATLDKLKAKMRRKTRALARWRSRSGHTGEQAAAAFIRIFNRKLLERPTGSELSWSSWFFSVITTTRSLHEIDAYAQDCLRYLVSGTRTKARYNVRYEALKALGYRSLVHAYYEHNEAKNGLPQ
;
A
#
# COMPACT_ATOMS: atom_id res chain seq x y z
N MET A 1 -16.99 15.99 -23.15
CA MET A 1 -17.88 15.10 -22.38
C MET A 1 -17.28 14.91 -21.00
N SER A 2 -18.06 15.20 -19.96
CA SER A 2 -17.63 15.10 -18.57
C SER A 2 -17.35 13.64 -18.16
N LEU A 3 -16.41 13.44 -17.21
CA LEU A 3 -16.27 12.13 -16.58
C LEU A 3 -17.49 11.75 -15.76
N LEU A 4 -18.30 12.72 -15.31
CA LEU A 4 -19.55 12.42 -14.63
C LEU A 4 -20.55 11.72 -15.55
N ASP A 5 -20.59 12.08 -16.85
CA ASP A 5 -21.45 11.41 -17.84
C ASP A 5 -21.05 9.94 -18.06
N ALA A 6 -19.76 9.64 -17.95
CA ALA A 6 -19.23 8.29 -18.08
C ALA A 6 -19.74 7.35 -16.96
N LEU A 7 -20.06 7.89 -15.77
CA LEU A 7 -20.51 7.10 -14.62
C LEU A 7 -21.89 6.43 -14.86
N SER A 8 -22.69 6.93 -15.79
CA SER A 8 -23.99 6.34 -16.14
C SER A 8 -23.91 5.22 -17.20
N ARG A 9 -22.75 5.02 -17.81
CA ARG A 9 -22.55 4.07 -18.93
C ARG A 9 -22.18 2.70 -18.45
N ARG A 10 -22.98 1.68 -18.79
CA ARG A 10 -22.74 0.29 -18.39
C ARG A 10 -21.40 -0.25 -18.88
N GLU A 11 -21.00 0.08 -20.11
CA GLU A 11 -19.73 -0.38 -20.69
C GLU A 11 -18.50 0.08 -19.88
N ILE A 12 -18.56 1.26 -19.25
CA ILE A 12 -17.49 1.76 -18.37
C ILE A 12 -17.43 0.93 -17.08
N TRP A 13 -18.58 0.57 -16.53
CA TRP A 13 -18.65 -0.31 -15.36
C TRP A 13 -18.14 -1.72 -15.67
N GLU A 14 -18.46 -2.27 -16.84
CA GLU A 14 -17.92 -3.57 -17.28
C GLU A 14 -16.39 -3.52 -17.43
N ALA A 15 -15.85 -2.47 -18.04
CA ALA A 15 -14.40 -2.27 -18.14
C ALA A 15 -13.75 -2.15 -16.75
N PHE A 16 -14.36 -1.44 -15.82
CA PHE A 16 -13.91 -1.33 -14.43
C PHE A 16 -13.98 -2.68 -13.72
N TYR A 17 -15.03 -3.47 -13.94
CA TYR A 17 -15.17 -4.82 -13.38
C TYR A 17 -14.06 -5.74 -13.87
N GLN A 18 -13.77 -5.76 -15.18
CA GLN A 18 -12.65 -6.55 -15.73
C GLN A 18 -11.31 -6.13 -15.13
N TYR A 19 -11.07 -4.83 -14.98
CA TYR A 19 -9.90 -4.33 -14.27
C TYR A 19 -9.83 -4.84 -12.82
N LYS A 20 -10.97 -4.84 -12.11
CA LYS A 20 -11.03 -5.32 -10.71
C LYS A 20 -10.80 -6.83 -10.59
N LEU A 21 -11.25 -7.62 -11.55
CA LEU A 21 -10.97 -9.07 -11.61
C LEU A 21 -9.47 -9.36 -11.76
N GLY A 22 -8.75 -8.53 -12.50
CA GLY A 22 -7.29 -8.64 -12.65
C GLY A 22 -6.50 -8.24 -11.40
N LEU A 23 -7.16 -7.61 -10.41
CA LEU A 23 -6.53 -7.28 -9.14
C LEU A 23 -6.73 -8.42 -8.14
N ALA A 24 -5.72 -8.61 -7.30
CA ALA A 24 -5.77 -9.53 -6.17
C ALA A 24 -6.78 -9.02 -5.11
N ARG A 25 -8.03 -9.53 -5.10
CA ARG A 25 -9.12 -9.13 -4.20
C ARG A 25 -9.92 -10.31 -3.65
N PRO A 26 -10.59 -10.16 -2.49
CA PRO A 26 -11.54 -11.15 -2.01
C PRO A 26 -12.66 -11.41 -3.03
N ARG A 27 -13.06 -12.67 -3.18
CA ARG A 27 -14.15 -13.06 -4.10
C ARG A 27 -15.45 -12.32 -3.79
N ASP A 28 -15.73 -12.10 -2.50
CA ASP A 28 -16.94 -11.43 -2.04
C ASP A 28 -17.03 -9.96 -2.53
N GLU A 29 -15.89 -9.26 -2.62
CA GLU A 29 -15.86 -7.90 -3.16
C GLU A 29 -16.19 -7.85 -4.66
N ASN A 30 -15.72 -8.84 -5.43
CA ASN A 30 -16.01 -8.93 -6.86
C ASN A 30 -17.48 -9.31 -7.10
N ALA A 31 -18.04 -10.21 -6.27
CA ALA A 31 -19.47 -10.55 -6.33
C ALA A 31 -20.36 -9.35 -5.99
N ALA A 32 -20.00 -8.59 -4.96
CA ALA A 32 -20.73 -7.36 -4.58
C ALA A 32 -20.67 -6.31 -5.70
N LEU A 33 -19.51 -6.13 -6.35
CA LEU A 33 -19.39 -5.21 -7.50
C LEU A 33 -20.22 -5.70 -8.69
N ARG A 34 -20.26 -7.01 -8.96
CA ARG A 34 -21.10 -7.56 -10.03
C ARG A 34 -22.58 -7.28 -9.77
N ASP A 35 -23.07 -7.58 -8.55
CA ASP A 35 -24.46 -7.30 -8.15
C ASP A 35 -24.80 -5.82 -8.26
N TYR A 36 -23.90 -4.93 -7.85
CA TYR A 36 -24.03 -3.48 -7.99
C TYR A 36 -24.23 -3.04 -9.44
N ILE A 37 -23.47 -3.63 -10.37
CA ILE A 37 -23.56 -3.33 -11.81
C ILE A 37 -24.86 -3.89 -12.40
N ASP A 38 -25.21 -5.14 -12.08
CA ASP A 38 -26.37 -5.81 -12.63
C ASP A 38 -27.69 -5.15 -12.23
N ARG A 39 -27.78 -4.68 -10.98
CA ARG A 39 -28.90 -3.89 -10.48
C ARG A 39 -28.87 -2.44 -10.93
N GLN A 40 -27.84 -2.00 -11.64
CA GLN A 40 -27.64 -0.59 -12.04
C GLN A 40 -27.71 0.37 -10.85
N ALA A 41 -27.23 -0.01 -9.68
CA ALA A 41 -27.30 0.75 -8.43
C ALA A 41 -26.58 2.12 -8.52
N TYR A 42 -25.76 2.33 -9.54
CA TYR A 42 -25.10 3.60 -9.85
C TYR A 42 -26.04 4.65 -10.48
N LEU A 43 -27.12 4.24 -11.20
CA LEU A 43 -27.98 5.18 -11.94
C LEU A 43 -28.71 6.19 -11.04
N PRO A 44 -29.30 5.82 -9.89
CA PRO A 44 -29.88 6.78 -8.97
C PRO A 44 -28.86 7.82 -8.48
N VAL A 45 -27.64 7.38 -8.17
CA VAL A 45 -26.55 8.28 -7.70
C VAL A 45 -26.14 9.23 -8.83
N CYS A 46 -25.99 8.75 -10.07
CA CYS A 46 -25.68 9.59 -11.21
C CYS A 46 -26.77 10.65 -11.45
N LYS A 47 -28.04 10.26 -11.31
CA LYS A 47 -29.19 11.21 -11.44
C LYS A 47 -29.19 12.26 -10.33
N ALA A 48 -28.88 11.88 -9.09
CA ALA A 48 -28.75 12.82 -7.98
C ALA A 48 -27.62 13.84 -8.24
N ILE A 49 -26.45 13.37 -8.69
CA ILE A 49 -25.33 14.24 -9.05
C ILE A 49 -25.73 15.20 -10.19
N SER A 50 -26.38 14.72 -11.25
CA SER A 50 -26.77 15.55 -12.38
C SER A 50 -27.84 16.64 -12.04
N ARG A 51 -28.60 16.40 -10.95
CA ARG A 51 -29.57 17.38 -10.41
C ARG A 51 -28.95 18.33 -9.40
N GLY A 52 -27.66 18.17 -9.06
CA GLY A 52 -27.01 18.97 -8.02
C GLY A 52 -27.50 18.65 -6.61
N GLU A 53 -28.07 17.46 -6.39
CA GLU A 53 -28.51 17.04 -5.06
C GLU A 53 -27.30 16.87 -4.12
N PRO A 54 -27.45 17.16 -2.81
CA PRO A 54 -26.36 16.99 -1.86
C PRO A 54 -25.85 15.54 -1.81
N PHE A 55 -24.53 15.39 -1.90
CA PHE A 55 -23.92 14.07 -1.75
C PHE A 55 -23.91 13.66 -0.28
N PRO A 56 -24.07 12.36 0.07
CA PRO A 56 -24.10 11.91 1.45
C PRO A 56 -22.82 12.29 2.22
N LEU A 57 -22.97 12.54 3.52
CA LEU A 57 -21.81 12.83 4.38
C LEU A 57 -20.98 11.57 4.61
N PRO A 58 -19.64 11.68 4.57
CA PRO A 58 -18.78 10.55 4.88
C PRO A 58 -18.79 10.26 6.39
N ARG A 59 -18.71 8.98 6.75
CA ARG A 59 -18.55 8.54 8.13
C ARG A 59 -17.09 8.66 8.54
N ARG A 60 -16.85 9.34 9.65
CA ARG A 60 -15.56 9.41 10.32
C ARG A 60 -15.32 8.11 11.12
N ALA A 61 -14.19 7.49 10.93
CA ALA A 61 -13.79 6.30 11.67
C ALA A 61 -12.35 6.43 12.17
N VAL A 62 -12.10 5.94 13.38
CA VAL A 62 -10.77 5.92 13.99
C VAL A 62 -10.21 4.51 13.89
N ILE A 63 -9.14 4.33 13.12
CA ILE A 63 -8.46 3.05 12.95
C ILE A 63 -7.19 3.04 13.81
N SER A 64 -7.06 2.05 14.69
CA SER A 64 -5.82 1.83 15.43
C SER A 64 -4.76 1.25 14.50
N LYS A 65 -3.61 1.88 14.41
CA LYS A 65 -2.46 1.26 13.74
C LYS A 65 -2.02 0.04 14.55
N LEU A 66 -2.00 -1.13 13.90
CA LEU A 66 -1.50 -2.36 14.51
C LEU A 66 -0.07 -2.10 15.03
N HIS A 67 0.14 -2.25 16.36
CA HIS A 67 1.42 -2.02 17.07
C HIS A 67 1.85 -0.58 17.31
N SER A 68 0.96 0.39 17.27
CA SER A 68 1.25 1.73 17.75
C SER A 68 0.02 2.28 18.48
N GLU A 69 0.23 3.12 19.47
CA GLU A 69 -0.85 3.87 20.12
C GLU A 69 -1.43 4.96 19.20
N LYS A 70 -0.79 5.17 18.03
CA LYS A 70 -1.22 6.17 17.07
C LYS A 70 -2.50 5.72 16.37
N LYS A 71 -3.55 6.49 16.54
CA LYS A 71 -4.83 6.36 15.85
C LYS A 71 -4.75 7.07 14.50
N ARG A 72 -5.43 6.54 13.49
CA ARG A 72 -5.59 7.17 12.18
C ARG A 72 -7.06 7.48 11.94
N ILE A 73 -7.38 8.71 11.63
CA ILE A 73 -8.71 9.11 11.20
C ILE A 73 -8.84 8.80 9.72
N VAL A 74 -9.93 8.13 9.34
CA VAL A 74 -10.32 7.85 7.96
C VAL A 74 -11.78 8.18 7.75
N TYR A 75 -12.14 8.45 6.50
CA TYR A 75 -13.49 8.81 6.07
C TYR A 75 -14.00 7.78 5.08
N VAL A 76 -15.25 7.37 5.22
CA VAL A 76 -15.86 6.36 4.37
C VAL A 76 -17.25 6.83 3.96
N TYR A 77 -17.46 6.99 2.67
CA TYR A 77 -18.78 7.25 2.12
C TYR A 77 -19.67 6.01 2.23
N PRO A 78 -20.99 6.17 2.38
CA PRO A 78 -21.91 5.03 2.33
C PRO A 78 -21.90 4.35 0.95
N GLU A 79 -22.44 3.16 0.85
CA GLU A 79 -22.80 2.56 -0.42
C GLU A 79 -24.23 2.99 -0.80
N PRO A 80 -24.55 3.25 -2.07
CA PRO A 80 -23.79 2.89 -3.28
C PRO A 80 -22.75 3.95 -3.73
N GLU A 81 -22.68 5.11 -3.10
CA GLU A 81 -21.85 6.25 -3.51
C GLU A 81 -20.35 5.92 -3.44
N ASN A 82 -19.92 5.21 -2.42
CA ASN A 82 -18.49 4.83 -2.28
C ASN A 82 -18.00 3.98 -3.48
N THR A 83 -18.84 3.09 -3.98
CA THR A 83 -18.52 2.29 -5.18
C THR A 83 -18.47 3.14 -6.44
N LEU A 84 -19.38 4.12 -6.58
CA LEU A 84 -19.32 5.09 -7.67
C LEU A 84 -18.04 5.93 -7.63
N LEU A 85 -17.62 6.41 -6.44
CA LEU A 85 -16.36 7.14 -6.28
C LEU A 85 -15.12 6.28 -6.59
N LYS A 86 -15.17 4.96 -6.40
CA LYS A 86 -14.09 4.04 -6.83
C LYS A 86 -13.94 4.02 -8.36
N LEU A 87 -15.06 3.99 -9.10
CA LEU A 87 -15.03 4.10 -10.56
C LEU A 87 -14.50 5.47 -10.98
N LEU A 88 -15.02 6.55 -10.41
CA LEU A 88 -14.58 7.91 -10.74
C LEU A 88 -13.07 8.09 -10.51
N THR A 89 -12.54 7.57 -9.40
CA THR A 89 -11.10 7.59 -9.12
C THR A 89 -10.30 6.82 -10.18
N TRP A 90 -10.81 5.66 -10.61
CA TRP A 90 -10.18 4.85 -11.65
C TRP A 90 -10.12 5.58 -13.01
N LEU A 91 -11.17 6.35 -13.34
CA LEU A 91 -11.22 7.19 -14.54
C LEU A 91 -10.26 8.38 -14.44
N LEU A 92 -10.26 9.10 -13.31
CA LEU A 92 -9.39 10.25 -13.04
C LEU A 92 -7.90 9.87 -13.18
N LEU A 93 -7.49 8.78 -12.51
CA LEU A 93 -6.11 8.32 -12.55
C LEU A 93 -5.64 7.89 -13.94
N ARG A 94 -6.55 7.51 -14.84
CA ARG A 94 -6.22 7.19 -16.24
C ARG A 94 -6.21 8.42 -17.14
N ARG A 95 -7.24 9.26 -17.03
CA ARG A 95 -7.35 10.46 -17.85
C ARG A 95 -6.20 11.43 -17.62
N TYR A 96 -5.76 11.56 -16.38
CA TYR A 96 -4.74 12.52 -15.98
C TYR A 96 -3.38 11.88 -15.65
N ASP A 97 -3.15 10.63 -16.01
CA ASP A 97 -1.88 9.94 -15.72
C ASP A 97 -0.65 10.64 -16.33
N ALA A 98 -0.80 11.21 -17.51
CA ALA A 98 0.27 11.94 -18.20
C ALA A 98 0.76 13.20 -17.47
N LEU A 99 -0.01 13.72 -16.50
CA LEU A 99 0.39 14.86 -15.68
C LEU A 99 1.41 14.50 -14.59
N PHE A 100 1.56 13.21 -14.31
CA PHE A 100 2.39 12.75 -13.19
C PHE A 100 3.80 12.40 -13.62
N SER A 101 4.76 12.85 -12.82
CA SER A 101 6.19 12.56 -13.01
C SER A 101 6.48 11.06 -13.09
N PRO A 102 7.49 10.64 -13.89
CA PRO A 102 7.99 9.26 -13.90
C PRO A 102 8.37 8.73 -12.50
N GLY A 103 8.82 9.59 -11.59
CA GLY A 103 9.21 9.23 -10.22
C GLY A 103 8.05 8.97 -9.27
N LEU A 104 6.79 9.18 -9.67
CA LEU A 104 5.61 8.85 -8.90
C LEU A 104 5.09 7.45 -9.23
N TYR A 105 4.96 6.59 -8.21
CA TYR A 105 4.56 5.18 -8.39
C TYR A 105 3.24 4.79 -7.71
N SER A 106 2.76 5.56 -6.74
CA SER A 106 1.52 5.22 -6.02
C SER A 106 0.28 5.52 -6.85
N PHE A 107 -0.73 4.65 -6.73
CA PHE A 107 -2.07 4.83 -7.29
C PHE A 107 -2.15 5.02 -8.80
N ARG A 108 -1.08 4.83 -9.54
CA ARG A 108 -1.04 4.99 -11.00
C ARG A 108 -1.34 3.68 -11.73
N PRO A 109 -1.98 3.74 -12.91
CA PRO A 109 -2.16 2.57 -13.76
C PRO A 109 -0.83 1.90 -14.10
N GLY A 110 -0.75 0.58 -13.94
CA GLY A 110 0.43 -0.20 -14.32
C GLY A 110 1.70 0.06 -13.51
N ARG A 111 1.65 0.88 -12.44
CA ARG A 111 2.79 1.18 -11.58
C ARG A 111 2.61 0.66 -10.17
N THR A 112 3.64 0.04 -9.65
CA THR A 112 3.66 -0.58 -8.33
C THR A 112 4.89 -0.15 -7.52
N ALA A 113 4.92 -0.46 -6.24
CA ALA A 113 6.11 -0.27 -5.41
C ALA A 113 7.32 -1.09 -5.93
N LYS A 114 7.08 -2.23 -6.57
CA LYS A 114 8.16 -3.02 -7.19
C LYS A 114 8.79 -2.29 -8.37
N ASP A 115 7.98 -1.59 -9.14
CA ASP A 115 8.47 -0.82 -10.29
C ASP A 115 9.27 0.40 -9.82
N ALA A 116 8.92 1.00 -8.68
CA ALA A 116 9.73 2.03 -8.03
C ALA A 116 11.14 1.50 -7.70
N ILE A 117 11.22 0.33 -7.05
CA ILE A 117 12.51 -0.28 -6.72
C ILE A 117 13.31 -0.62 -7.98
N ARG A 118 12.69 -1.23 -8.99
CA ARG A 118 13.36 -1.58 -10.25
C ARG A 118 13.88 -0.34 -10.98
N ALA A 119 13.09 0.72 -11.05
CA ALA A 119 13.48 1.96 -11.70
C ALA A 119 14.67 2.63 -10.99
N LEU A 120 14.67 2.64 -9.64
CA LEU A 120 15.81 3.14 -8.88
C LEU A 120 17.07 2.32 -9.15
N LEU A 121 16.96 0.98 -9.16
CA LEU A 121 18.11 0.10 -9.41
C LEU A 121 18.66 0.21 -10.83
N ALA A 122 17.84 0.66 -11.77
CA ALA A 122 18.27 0.91 -13.16
C ALA A 122 19.06 2.22 -13.33
N VAL A 123 19.10 3.09 -12.31
CA VAL A 123 19.85 4.35 -12.36
C VAL A 123 21.34 4.04 -12.31
N PRO A 124 22.13 4.48 -13.34
CA PRO A 124 23.56 4.27 -13.35
C PRO A 124 24.23 4.89 -12.12
N GLY A 125 25.14 4.16 -11.49
CA GLY A 125 25.89 4.66 -10.34
C GLY A 125 25.10 4.81 -9.03
N LEU A 126 23.82 4.41 -8.96
CA LEU A 126 23.01 4.57 -7.74
C LEU A 126 23.66 3.94 -6.49
N ARG A 127 24.43 2.86 -6.67
CA ARG A 127 25.08 2.14 -5.56
C ARG A 127 26.14 2.99 -4.85
N SER A 128 26.74 3.95 -5.53
CA SER A 128 27.73 4.87 -4.96
C SER A 128 27.12 6.20 -4.48
N MET A 129 25.79 6.32 -4.54
CA MET A 129 25.09 7.53 -4.09
C MET A 129 24.65 7.43 -2.63
N TYR A 130 24.63 8.59 -2.00
CA TYR A 130 23.95 8.81 -0.72
C TYR A 130 22.44 8.81 -0.94
N ALA A 131 21.66 8.33 0.03
CA ALA A 131 20.20 8.33 -0.06
C ALA A 131 19.55 9.03 1.14
N TYR A 132 18.45 9.73 0.88
CA TYR A 132 17.60 10.31 1.90
C TYR A 132 16.18 9.80 1.72
N LYS A 133 15.63 9.26 2.80
CA LYS A 133 14.25 8.78 2.87
C LYS A 133 13.47 9.59 3.88
N ALA A 134 12.24 9.95 3.52
CA ALA A 134 11.33 10.68 4.38
C ALA A 134 9.87 10.21 4.20
N ASP A 135 9.03 10.56 5.17
CA ASP A 135 7.59 10.28 5.20
C ASP A 135 6.86 11.56 5.55
N VAL A 136 5.84 11.93 4.76
CA VAL A 136 5.04 13.13 5.02
C VAL A 136 4.07 12.86 6.16
N SER A 137 4.11 13.69 7.18
CA SER A 137 3.31 13.54 8.39
C SER A 137 1.84 13.78 8.12
N ASN A 138 0.98 12.81 8.47
CA ASN A 138 -0.49 12.91 8.34
C ASN A 138 -0.95 13.47 6.97
N TYR A 139 -0.27 13.12 5.89
CA TYR A 139 -0.35 13.74 4.57
C TYR A 139 -1.78 14.07 4.14
N PHE A 140 -2.64 13.07 4.03
CA PHE A 140 -4.00 13.23 3.48
C PHE A 140 -4.88 14.21 4.25
N ASN A 141 -4.76 14.23 5.58
CA ASN A 141 -5.58 15.08 6.42
C ASN A 141 -4.95 16.47 6.68
N SER A 142 -3.69 16.66 6.25
CA SER A 142 -2.96 17.92 6.40
C SER A 142 -2.96 18.78 5.12
N VAL A 143 -3.52 18.29 4.02
CA VAL A 143 -3.62 19.06 2.77
C VAL A 143 -4.50 20.29 2.97
N ASP A 144 -3.97 21.47 2.61
CA ASP A 144 -4.76 22.71 2.53
C ASP A 144 -5.73 22.64 1.35
N VAL A 145 -7.00 22.43 1.65
CA VAL A 145 -8.06 22.30 0.64
C VAL A 145 -8.22 23.57 -0.17
N ARG A 146 -8.07 24.77 0.42
CA ARG A 146 -8.25 26.05 -0.31
C ARG A 146 -7.20 26.18 -1.40
N ARG A 147 -5.96 25.90 -1.07
CA ARG A 147 -4.86 25.89 -2.04
C ARG A 147 -5.06 24.79 -3.08
N PHE A 148 -5.43 23.59 -2.67
CA PHE A 148 -5.65 22.46 -3.55
C PHE A 148 -6.74 22.69 -4.57
N LEU A 149 -7.83 23.39 -4.22
CA LEU A 149 -8.90 23.73 -5.13
C LEU A 149 -8.45 24.57 -6.32
N LEU A 150 -7.45 25.41 -6.17
CA LEU A 150 -6.88 26.19 -7.28
C LEU A 150 -6.19 25.25 -8.30
N GLU A 151 -5.36 24.33 -7.78
CA GLU A 151 -4.66 23.34 -8.63
C GLU A 151 -5.66 22.36 -9.30
N LEU A 152 -6.68 21.93 -8.54
CA LEU A 152 -7.74 21.07 -9.06
C LEU A 152 -8.53 21.74 -10.17
N ARG A 153 -8.86 23.04 -10.01
CA ARG A 153 -9.56 23.84 -11.04
C ARG A 153 -8.76 23.94 -12.33
N GLN A 154 -7.47 24.19 -12.23
CA GLN A 154 -6.58 24.25 -13.41
C GLN A 154 -6.48 22.88 -14.09
N THR A 155 -6.35 21.83 -13.30
CA THR A 155 -6.24 20.46 -13.82
C THR A 155 -7.53 20.01 -14.54
N LEU A 156 -8.69 20.40 -14.03
CA LEU A 156 -10.01 20.05 -14.56
C LEU A 156 -10.64 21.16 -15.40
N ALA A 157 -9.82 22.04 -15.99
CA ALA A 157 -10.33 23.15 -16.83
C ALA A 157 -11.15 22.67 -18.03
N ASP A 158 -10.88 21.45 -18.51
CA ASP A 158 -11.61 20.75 -19.58
C ASP A 158 -12.92 20.07 -19.12
N ASP A 159 -13.20 20.04 -17.79
CA ASP A 159 -14.38 19.40 -17.20
C ASP A 159 -14.92 20.20 -15.98
N PRO A 160 -15.52 21.39 -16.21
CA PRO A 160 -16.01 22.25 -15.12
C PRO A 160 -17.09 21.61 -14.24
N ALA A 161 -17.92 20.73 -14.80
CA ALA A 161 -18.95 20.02 -14.03
C ALA A 161 -18.32 19.05 -13.03
N LEU A 162 -17.29 18.32 -13.45
CA LEU A 162 -16.51 17.45 -12.57
C LEU A 162 -15.79 18.26 -11.49
N TYR A 163 -15.18 19.40 -11.85
CA TYR A 163 -14.56 20.28 -10.85
C TYR A 163 -15.57 20.71 -9.79
N ALA A 164 -16.76 21.19 -10.20
CA ALA A 164 -17.80 21.63 -9.27
C ALA A 164 -18.22 20.52 -8.29
N PHE A 165 -18.41 19.30 -8.80
CA PHE A 165 -18.73 18.13 -7.98
C PHE A 165 -17.62 17.81 -6.97
N LEU A 166 -16.36 17.71 -7.42
CA LEU A 166 -15.24 17.38 -6.54
C LEU A 166 -14.95 18.50 -5.53
N ALA A 167 -15.11 19.76 -5.92
CA ALA A 167 -14.96 20.90 -5.03
C ALA A 167 -16.04 20.89 -3.93
N ALA A 168 -17.29 20.58 -4.26
CA ALA A 168 -18.36 20.44 -3.27
C ALA A 168 -18.04 19.37 -2.22
N LEU A 169 -17.53 18.20 -2.64
CA LEU A 169 -17.12 17.14 -1.70
C LEU A 169 -15.96 17.57 -0.77
N LEU A 170 -15.00 18.31 -1.31
CA LEU A 170 -13.83 18.76 -0.54
C LEU A 170 -14.17 19.89 0.43
N THR A 171 -15.09 20.77 0.07
CA THR A 171 -15.48 21.94 0.89
C THR A 171 -16.58 21.63 1.91
N GLU A 172 -17.31 20.52 1.79
CA GLU A 172 -18.30 20.10 2.80
C GLU A 172 -17.60 19.83 4.15
N PRO A 173 -17.79 20.65 5.18
CA PRO A 173 -17.03 20.49 6.43
C PRO A 173 -17.59 19.41 7.35
N ARG A 174 -18.81 18.93 7.09
CA ARG A 174 -19.53 17.98 7.95
C ARG A 174 -19.12 16.55 7.67
N VAL A 175 -19.14 15.75 8.70
CA VAL A 175 -18.95 14.30 8.69
C VAL A 175 -19.89 13.65 9.70
N LEU A 176 -20.12 12.35 9.59
CA LEU A 176 -20.88 11.57 10.57
C LEU A 176 -19.95 10.82 11.50
N GLU A 177 -20.07 11.04 12.79
CA GLU A 177 -19.42 10.22 13.84
C GLU A 177 -20.46 9.67 14.79
N HIS A 178 -20.56 8.35 14.90
CA HIS A 178 -21.59 7.65 15.70
C HIS A 178 -23.02 8.12 15.41
N GLY A 179 -23.32 8.44 14.16
CA GLY A 179 -24.66 8.89 13.71
C GLY A 179 -24.95 10.37 13.97
N LYS A 180 -23.99 11.14 14.52
CA LYS A 180 -24.12 12.60 14.74
C LYS A 180 -23.24 13.36 13.76
N GLU A 181 -23.71 14.52 13.33
CA GLU A 181 -22.92 15.43 12.51
C GLU A 181 -21.84 16.11 13.35
N LEU A 182 -20.64 16.15 12.78
CA LEU A 182 -19.46 16.84 13.33
C LEU A 182 -18.84 17.68 12.22
N THR A 183 -18.43 18.89 12.55
CA THR A 183 -17.66 19.77 11.63
C THR A 183 -16.18 19.68 11.96
N GLU A 184 -15.36 19.36 10.95
CA GLU A 184 -13.90 19.32 11.11
C GLU A 184 -13.14 19.62 9.81
N GLN A 185 -11.86 19.99 9.95
CA GLN A 185 -10.95 20.05 8.81
C GLN A 185 -10.43 18.64 8.51
N LYS A 186 -10.70 18.15 7.31
CA LYS A 186 -10.46 16.75 6.91
C LYS A 186 -9.46 16.59 5.75
N GLY A 187 -8.83 17.68 5.33
CA GLY A 187 -7.92 17.66 4.18
C GLY A 187 -8.59 17.02 2.96
N ILE A 188 -7.87 16.11 2.30
CA ILE A 188 -8.39 15.34 1.15
C ILE A 188 -9.05 14.01 1.57
N MET A 189 -9.46 13.90 2.83
CA MET A 189 -10.24 12.78 3.37
C MET A 189 -9.58 11.40 3.21
N ALA A 190 -8.57 11.13 4.05
CA ALA A 190 -7.92 9.82 4.09
C ALA A 190 -8.95 8.67 4.17
N GLY A 191 -8.83 7.68 3.29
CA GLY A 191 -9.72 6.51 3.25
C GLY A 191 -10.84 6.60 2.20
N THR A 192 -11.14 7.77 1.65
CA THR A 192 -12.05 7.87 0.49
C THR A 192 -11.33 7.46 -0.80
N PRO A 193 -12.04 6.94 -1.81
CA PRO A 193 -11.41 6.58 -3.08
C PRO A 193 -10.69 7.73 -3.77
N LEU A 194 -11.28 8.93 -3.77
CA LEU A 194 -10.74 10.11 -4.44
C LEU A 194 -9.42 10.60 -3.86
N SER A 195 -9.15 10.32 -2.58
CA SER A 195 -7.93 10.77 -1.92
C SER A 195 -6.64 10.29 -2.61
N ALA A 196 -6.70 9.16 -3.33
CA ALA A 196 -5.58 8.64 -4.13
C ALA A 196 -5.18 9.59 -5.27
N PHE A 197 -6.15 10.08 -6.03
CA PHE A 197 -5.92 11.05 -7.10
C PHE A 197 -5.48 12.42 -6.54
N TYR A 198 -6.15 12.90 -5.50
CA TYR A 198 -5.84 14.17 -4.86
C TYR A 198 -4.41 14.19 -4.29
N ALA A 199 -3.99 13.11 -3.61
CA ALA A 199 -2.65 13.01 -3.07
C ALA A 199 -1.57 13.01 -4.18
N ASN A 200 -1.82 12.39 -5.31
CA ASN A 200 -0.89 12.45 -6.43
C ASN A 200 -0.83 13.87 -7.02
N LEU A 201 -1.98 14.51 -7.19
CA LEU A 201 -2.06 15.84 -7.79
C LEU A 201 -1.42 16.91 -6.91
N TYR A 202 -1.67 16.91 -5.60
CA TYR A 202 -1.18 17.92 -4.67
C TYR A 202 0.36 18.04 -4.62
N LEU A 203 1.10 16.94 -4.78
CA LEU A 203 2.56 16.94 -4.81
C LEU A 203 3.15 16.79 -6.22
N ARG A 204 2.35 16.98 -7.27
CA ARG A 204 2.78 16.86 -8.66
C ARG A 204 3.98 17.76 -8.99
N GLU A 205 3.96 19.02 -8.50
CA GLU A 205 5.04 19.98 -8.74
C GLU A 205 6.33 19.57 -8.04
N LEU A 206 6.25 19.00 -6.84
CA LEU A 206 7.40 18.45 -6.14
C LEU A 206 8.06 17.32 -6.95
N ASP A 207 7.23 16.39 -7.45
CA ASP A 207 7.72 15.28 -8.29
C ASP A 207 8.37 15.80 -9.58
N GLY A 208 7.76 16.82 -10.20
CA GLY A 208 8.27 17.47 -11.41
C GLY A 208 9.60 18.20 -11.17
N LEU A 209 9.76 18.83 -10.01
CA LEU A 209 10.98 19.53 -9.63
C LEU A 209 12.20 18.60 -9.62
N PHE A 210 12.11 17.44 -8.98
CA PHE A 210 13.20 16.48 -8.92
C PHE A 210 13.43 15.79 -10.28
N ALA A 211 12.37 15.50 -11.02
CA ALA A 211 12.48 14.93 -12.37
C ALA A 211 13.18 15.89 -13.34
N ALA A 212 12.86 17.19 -13.32
CA ALA A 212 13.48 18.20 -14.19
C ALA A 212 14.97 18.38 -13.91
N GLN A 213 15.43 18.09 -12.70
CA GLN A 213 16.85 18.17 -12.32
C GLN A 213 17.60 16.85 -12.52
N GLY A 214 16.94 15.81 -13.03
CA GLY A 214 17.56 14.49 -13.21
C GLY A 214 17.96 13.80 -11.91
N ILE A 215 17.40 14.24 -10.76
CA ILE A 215 17.69 13.65 -9.45
C ILE A 215 17.00 12.29 -9.36
N PRO A 216 17.74 11.20 -9.04
CA PRO A 216 17.11 9.91 -8.78
C PRO A 216 16.14 10.03 -7.60
N TYR A 217 14.86 9.82 -7.88
CA TYR A 217 13.77 10.11 -6.98
C TYR A 217 12.64 9.10 -7.17
N ALA A 218 12.03 8.67 -6.07
CA ALA A 218 10.78 7.91 -6.10
C ALA A 218 9.85 8.35 -4.97
N ARG A 219 8.57 8.55 -5.30
CA ARG A 219 7.51 8.78 -4.32
C ARG A 219 6.45 7.68 -4.40
N TYR A 220 6.04 7.20 -3.26
CA TYR A 220 4.93 6.28 -3.10
C TYR A 220 3.99 6.80 -2.01
N SER A 221 2.97 7.57 -2.38
CA SER A 221 2.06 8.26 -1.46
C SER A 221 2.79 9.30 -0.60
N ASP A 222 2.92 9.02 0.69
CA ASP A 222 3.62 9.80 1.71
C ASP A 222 5.11 9.44 1.87
N ASP A 223 5.52 8.28 1.38
CA ASP A 223 6.92 7.82 1.40
C ASP A 223 7.71 8.39 0.21
N VAL A 224 8.85 9.02 0.48
CA VAL A 224 9.77 9.62 -0.50
C VAL A 224 11.16 9.07 -0.31
N ILE A 225 11.87 8.80 -1.40
CA ILE A 225 13.33 8.57 -1.41
C ILE A 225 13.97 9.38 -2.52
N LEU A 226 15.13 9.98 -2.24
CA LEU A 226 15.96 10.68 -3.22
C LEU A 226 17.44 10.35 -3.01
N PHE A 227 18.25 10.54 -4.05
CA PHE A 227 19.65 10.19 -4.06
C PHE A 227 20.49 11.36 -4.58
N ALA A 228 21.74 11.44 -4.13
CA ALA A 228 22.73 12.39 -4.62
C ALA A 228 24.15 11.77 -4.59
N PRO A 229 25.05 12.20 -5.48
CA PRO A 229 26.44 11.73 -5.54
C PRO A 229 27.23 12.02 -4.27
N THR A 230 26.96 13.15 -3.62
CA THR A 230 27.67 13.60 -2.42
C THR A 230 26.70 13.85 -1.26
N GLN A 231 27.22 13.75 -0.04
CA GLN A 231 26.46 14.04 1.17
C GLN A 231 25.96 15.49 1.22
N ALA A 232 26.78 16.45 0.75
CA ALA A 232 26.42 17.85 0.72
C ALA A 232 25.24 18.12 -0.24
N GLU A 233 25.27 17.53 -1.44
CA GLU A 233 24.15 17.61 -2.39
C GLU A 233 22.89 16.94 -1.82
N LEU A 234 23.04 15.79 -1.15
CA LEU A 234 21.91 15.13 -0.52
C LEU A 234 21.23 16.00 0.53
N PHE A 235 22.01 16.67 1.39
CA PHE A 235 21.47 17.60 2.38
C PHE A 235 20.75 18.78 1.73
N ALA A 236 21.34 19.34 0.65
CA ALA A 236 20.69 20.42 -0.11
C ALA A 236 19.35 19.97 -0.71
N GLN A 237 19.26 18.75 -1.25
CA GLN A 237 18.01 18.22 -1.80
C GLN A 237 16.99 17.88 -0.69
N ALA A 238 17.43 17.38 0.45
CA ALA A 238 16.57 17.13 1.60
C ALA A 238 15.96 18.44 2.15
N GLU A 239 16.77 19.50 2.21
CA GLU A 239 16.29 20.82 2.63
C GLU A 239 15.31 21.41 1.62
N ARG A 240 15.58 21.25 0.33
CA ARG A 240 14.65 21.66 -0.73
C ARG A 240 13.31 20.94 -0.63
N LEU A 241 13.33 19.64 -0.34
CA LEU A 241 12.11 18.87 -0.08
C LEU A 241 11.32 19.47 1.10
N ARG A 242 12.00 19.82 2.21
CA ARG A 242 11.36 20.43 3.38
C ARG A 242 10.74 21.79 3.06
N ILE A 243 11.45 22.63 2.33
CA ILE A 243 10.97 23.96 1.93
C ILE A 243 9.67 23.80 1.11
N VAL A 244 9.68 23.00 0.06
CA VAL A 244 8.51 22.80 -0.80
C VAL A 244 7.33 22.22 -0.03
N LEU A 245 7.57 21.27 0.88
CA LEU A 245 6.49 20.71 1.71
C LEU A 245 5.94 21.77 2.69
N THR A 246 6.81 22.56 3.33
CA THR A 246 6.40 23.62 4.26
C THR A 246 5.57 24.70 3.57
N GLU A 247 6.00 25.13 2.38
CA GLU A 247 5.24 26.05 1.54
C GLU A 247 3.86 25.54 1.19
N ARG A 248 3.68 24.21 1.12
CA ARG A 248 2.41 23.54 0.90
C ARG A 248 1.63 23.19 2.18
N GLY A 249 2.09 23.68 3.34
CA GLY A 249 1.46 23.41 4.63
C GLY A 249 1.65 21.97 5.12
N LEU A 250 2.64 21.25 4.59
CA LEU A 250 2.98 19.89 4.97
C LEU A 250 4.29 19.84 5.77
N ALA A 251 4.44 18.80 6.58
CA ALA A 251 5.66 18.57 7.35
C ALA A 251 6.13 17.12 7.21
N LEU A 252 7.42 16.91 7.28
CA LEU A 252 8.01 15.56 7.38
C LEU A 252 7.81 15.00 8.79
N ASN A 253 7.83 13.67 8.88
CA ASN A 253 7.83 12.99 10.16
C ASN A 253 9.28 12.76 10.63
N PRO A 254 9.77 13.50 11.66
CA PRO A 254 11.17 13.44 12.06
C PRO A 254 11.63 12.04 12.49
N SER A 255 10.72 11.22 13.01
CA SER A 255 11.04 9.84 13.44
C SER A 255 11.18 8.85 12.29
N LYS A 256 10.90 9.29 11.06
CA LYS A 256 10.96 8.45 9.84
C LYS A 256 11.91 8.99 8.78
N GLU A 257 12.59 10.07 9.08
CA GLU A 257 13.68 10.57 8.25
C GLU A 257 14.91 9.66 8.43
N SER A 258 15.58 9.33 7.34
CA SER A 258 16.78 8.50 7.36
C SER A 258 17.75 8.94 6.26
N PHE A 259 19.00 9.13 6.63
CA PHE A 259 20.11 9.33 5.71
C PHE A 259 20.93 8.05 5.61
N PHE A 260 21.33 7.69 4.42
CA PHE A 260 22.08 6.47 4.14
C PHE A 260 23.36 6.82 3.37
N THR A 261 24.48 6.20 3.76
CA THR A 261 25.71 6.23 2.97
C THR A 261 25.71 5.11 1.96
N PRO A 262 26.55 5.15 0.91
CA PRO A 262 26.71 4.05 -0.05
C PRO A 262 26.97 2.70 0.64
N GLU A 263 27.79 2.68 1.69
CA GLU A 263 28.18 1.46 2.42
C GLU A 263 27.05 0.92 3.30
N SER A 264 26.22 1.80 3.87
CA SER A 264 25.08 1.37 4.70
C SER A 264 23.95 0.74 3.88
N GLY A 265 23.91 1.07 2.59
CA GLY A 265 22.76 0.79 1.74
C GLY A 265 21.52 1.57 2.18
N TRP A 266 20.41 1.38 1.50
CA TRP A 266 19.16 2.09 1.75
C TRP A 266 17.96 1.16 1.91
N THR A 267 16.88 1.66 2.54
CA THR A 267 15.62 0.91 2.68
C THR A 267 14.44 1.74 2.17
N PHE A 268 13.61 1.14 1.31
CA PHE A 268 12.42 1.79 0.78
C PHE A 268 11.31 0.76 0.47
N LEU A 269 10.07 1.08 0.76
CA LEU A 269 8.87 0.27 0.47
C LEU A 269 8.96 -1.21 0.91
N GLY A 270 9.68 -1.48 1.99
CA GLY A 270 9.84 -2.82 2.54
C GLY A 270 11.04 -3.60 1.99
N PHE A 271 11.81 -3.01 1.08
CA PHE A 271 13.05 -3.56 0.54
C PHE A 271 14.28 -2.90 1.17
N CYS A 272 15.38 -3.63 1.21
CA CYS A 272 16.70 -3.15 1.59
C CYS A 272 17.65 -3.42 0.41
N CYS A 273 18.39 -2.41 -0.01
CA CYS A 273 19.45 -2.55 -1.00
C CYS A 273 20.80 -2.29 -0.31
N ARG A 274 21.69 -3.26 -0.32
CA ARG A 274 23.04 -3.18 0.25
C ARG A 274 24.01 -4.01 -0.59
N ASP A 275 25.20 -3.52 -0.84
CA ASP A 275 26.24 -4.21 -1.61
C ASP A 275 25.77 -4.73 -2.98
N GLY A 276 24.78 -4.06 -3.56
CA GLY A 276 24.15 -4.46 -4.81
C GLY A 276 23.14 -5.61 -4.69
N GLU A 277 22.96 -6.18 -3.53
CA GLU A 277 21.91 -7.15 -3.23
C GLU A 277 20.63 -6.45 -2.78
N ILE A 278 19.50 -7.05 -3.14
CA ILE A 278 18.17 -6.60 -2.71
C ILE A 278 17.59 -7.68 -1.81
N ASP A 279 17.17 -7.27 -0.64
CA ASP A 279 16.56 -8.16 0.34
C ASP A 279 15.33 -7.49 0.98
N VAL A 280 14.66 -8.21 1.87
CA VAL A 280 13.57 -7.68 2.67
C VAL A 280 14.11 -6.74 3.74
N ALA A 281 13.52 -5.55 3.88
CA ALA A 281 13.95 -4.58 4.89
C ALA A 281 13.83 -5.13 6.33
N PRO A 282 14.82 -4.86 7.23
CA PRO A 282 14.83 -5.35 8.60
C PRO A 282 13.53 -5.05 9.37
N ALA A 283 12.99 -3.84 9.25
CA ALA A 283 11.73 -3.46 9.88
C ALA A 283 10.52 -4.29 9.37
N THR A 284 10.57 -4.80 8.14
CA THR A 284 9.54 -5.69 7.58
C THR A 284 9.66 -7.09 8.17
N LEU A 285 10.90 -7.59 8.34
CA LEU A 285 11.18 -8.86 9.00
C LEU A 285 10.70 -8.85 10.45
N ASP A 286 11.03 -7.81 11.20
CA ASP A 286 10.62 -7.65 12.60
C ASP A 286 9.11 -7.64 12.76
N LYS A 287 8.41 -6.93 11.89
CA LYS A 287 6.93 -6.92 11.85
C LYS A 287 6.38 -8.32 11.57
N LEU A 288 6.97 -9.07 10.64
CA LEU A 288 6.55 -10.43 10.32
C LEU A 288 6.80 -11.38 11.49
N LYS A 289 8.00 -11.36 12.09
CA LYS A 289 8.33 -12.15 13.28
C LYS A 289 7.41 -11.84 14.46
N ALA A 290 7.08 -10.55 14.68
CA ALA A 290 6.14 -10.15 15.70
C ALA A 290 4.72 -10.71 15.46
N LYS A 291 4.26 -10.77 14.21
CA LYS A 291 2.98 -11.42 13.84
C LYS A 291 3.02 -12.92 14.10
N MET A 292 4.09 -13.61 13.71
CA MET A 292 4.29 -15.03 13.97
C MET A 292 4.29 -15.32 15.47
N ARG A 293 5.06 -14.56 16.26
CA ARG A 293 5.12 -14.70 17.72
C ARG A 293 3.76 -14.58 18.39
N ARG A 294 2.93 -13.58 17.98
CA ARG A 294 1.58 -13.43 18.51
C ARG A 294 0.69 -14.60 18.15
N LYS A 295 0.75 -15.06 16.90
CA LYS A 295 -0.04 -16.21 16.47
C LYS A 295 0.37 -17.48 17.21
N THR A 296 1.66 -17.71 17.40
CA THR A 296 2.21 -18.81 18.20
C THR A 296 1.66 -18.78 19.63
N ARG A 297 1.70 -17.61 20.30
CA ARG A 297 1.14 -17.46 21.65
C ARG A 297 -0.36 -17.73 21.71
N ALA A 298 -1.09 -17.27 20.72
CA ALA A 298 -2.55 -17.51 20.64
C ALA A 298 -2.86 -19.00 20.47
N LEU A 299 -2.13 -19.70 19.59
CA LEU A 299 -2.30 -21.13 19.34
C LEU A 299 -1.82 -21.99 20.52
N ALA A 300 -0.78 -21.58 21.23
CA ALA A 300 -0.36 -22.26 22.46
C ALA A 300 -1.43 -22.17 23.54
N ARG A 301 -2.06 -21.00 23.73
CA ARG A 301 -3.20 -20.86 24.65
C ARG A 301 -4.42 -21.67 24.22
N TRP A 302 -4.72 -21.68 22.92
CA TRP A 302 -5.81 -22.48 22.36
C TRP A 302 -5.59 -23.98 22.64
N ARG A 303 -4.37 -24.48 22.39
CA ARG A 303 -3.97 -25.85 22.74
C ARG A 303 -4.26 -26.17 24.21
N SER A 304 -3.79 -25.32 25.14
CA SER A 304 -3.95 -25.55 26.58
C SER A 304 -5.39 -25.49 27.05
N ARG A 305 -6.25 -24.63 26.46
CA ARG A 305 -7.64 -24.43 26.89
C ARG A 305 -8.61 -25.46 26.33
N SER A 306 -8.35 -25.93 25.10
CA SER A 306 -9.29 -26.77 24.36
C SER A 306 -8.82 -28.23 24.19
N GLY A 307 -7.78 -28.66 24.91
CA GLY A 307 -7.27 -30.03 24.90
C GLY A 307 -6.67 -30.49 23.57
N HIS A 308 -6.30 -29.55 22.68
CA HIS A 308 -5.71 -29.87 21.39
C HIS A 308 -4.25 -30.34 21.53
N THR A 309 -3.82 -31.20 20.59
CA THR A 309 -2.42 -31.66 20.53
C THR A 309 -1.48 -30.56 20.04
N GLY A 310 -0.19 -30.73 20.31
CA GLY A 310 0.85 -29.85 19.78
C GLY A 310 0.89 -29.83 18.25
N GLU A 311 0.68 -30.98 17.62
CA GLU A 311 0.62 -31.13 16.17
C GLU A 311 -0.58 -30.38 15.55
N GLN A 312 -1.75 -30.43 16.19
CA GLN A 312 -2.93 -29.67 15.74
C GLN A 312 -2.68 -28.17 15.80
N ALA A 313 -2.02 -27.68 16.85
CA ALA A 313 -1.66 -26.27 16.98
C ALA A 313 -0.61 -25.86 15.93
N ALA A 314 0.38 -26.72 15.65
CA ALA A 314 1.37 -26.49 14.60
C ALA A 314 0.75 -26.52 13.21
N ALA A 315 -0.13 -27.48 12.91
CA ALA A 315 -0.86 -27.55 11.63
C ALA A 315 -1.73 -26.27 11.41
N ALA A 316 -2.36 -25.74 12.46
CA ALA A 316 -3.10 -24.49 12.38
C ALA A 316 -2.18 -23.29 12.09
N PHE A 317 -0.97 -23.25 12.64
CA PHE A 317 0.05 -22.24 12.32
C PHE A 317 0.50 -22.37 10.88
N ILE A 318 0.82 -23.57 10.42
CA ILE A 318 1.29 -23.87 9.05
C ILE A 318 0.25 -23.42 8.01
N ARG A 319 -1.01 -23.75 8.20
CA ARG A 319 -2.09 -23.30 7.29
C ARG A 319 -2.11 -21.77 7.14
N ILE A 320 -1.93 -21.05 8.24
CA ILE A 320 -1.92 -19.57 8.21
C ILE A 320 -0.65 -19.05 7.55
N PHE A 321 0.51 -19.66 7.84
CA PHE A 321 1.80 -19.32 7.26
C PHE A 321 1.77 -19.53 5.74
N ASN A 322 1.43 -20.73 5.27
CA ASN A 322 1.36 -21.06 3.85
C ASN A 322 0.39 -20.13 3.12
N ARG A 323 -0.84 -19.98 3.64
CA ARG A 323 -1.87 -19.12 3.03
C ARG A 323 -1.42 -17.66 2.89
N LYS A 324 -0.77 -17.10 3.91
CA LYS A 324 -0.38 -15.68 3.90
C LYS A 324 0.92 -15.41 3.16
N LEU A 325 1.86 -16.34 3.20
CA LEU A 325 3.18 -16.09 2.67
C LEU A 325 3.41 -16.75 1.30
N LEU A 326 2.83 -17.91 1.03
CA LEU A 326 3.13 -18.72 -0.15
C LEU A 326 1.97 -18.85 -1.13
N GLU A 327 0.76 -19.07 -0.61
CA GLU A 327 -0.39 -19.31 -1.48
C GLU A 327 -0.82 -18.02 -2.16
N ARG A 328 -1.16 -18.12 -3.44
CA ARG A 328 -1.98 -17.12 -4.10
C ARG A 328 -3.43 -17.50 -3.81
N PRO A 329 -4.14 -16.79 -2.94
CA PRO A 329 -5.55 -17.03 -2.76
C PRO A 329 -6.22 -16.88 -4.12
N THR A 330 -7.02 -17.88 -4.51
CA THR A 330 -7.77 -17.81 -5.76
C THR A 330 -8.59 -16.52 -5.76
N GLY A 331 -8.11 -15.58 -6.54
CA GLY A 331 -8.82 -14.33 -6.88
C GLY A 331 -8.49 -13.10 -6.09
N SER A 332 -7.50 -13.03 -5.16
CA SER A 332 -7.53 -11.79 -4.43
C SER A 332 -6.30 -11.22 -3.75
N GLU A 333 -5.33 -11.95 -3.32
CA GLU A 333 -4.24 -11.29 -2.60
C GLU A 333 -2.89 -11.64 -3.21
N LEU A 334 -2.08 -10.61 -3.44
CA LEU A 334 -0.65 -10.82 -3.61
C LEU A 334 -0.14 -11.51 -2.36
N SER A 335 0.28 -12.78 -2.48
CA SER A 335 0.98 -13.43 -1.39
C SER A 335 2.22 -12.61 -1.04
N TRP A 336 2.68 -12.72 0.19
CA TRP A 336 3.93 -12.08 0.61
C TRP A 336 5.09 -12.48 -0.33
N SER A 337 5.16 -13.74 -0.72
CA SER A 337 6.16 -14.24 -1.68
C SER A 337 6.04 -13.57 -3.04
N SER A 338 4.85 -13.44 -3.62
CA SER A 338 4.69 -12.79 -4.92
C SER A 338 5.08 -11.30 -4.89
N TRP A 339 4.98 -10.65 -3.71
CA TRP A 339 5.45 -9.28 -3.53
C TRP A 339 6.97 -9.20 -3.55
N PHE A 340 7.67 -10.04 -2.78
CA PHE A 340 9.12 -9.95 -2.59
C PHE A 340 9.93 -10.74 -3.61
N PHE A 341 9.55 -11.98 -3.96
CA PHE A 341 10.34 -12.88 -4.80
C PHE A 341 10.70 -12.33 -6.18
N SER A 342 9.84 -11.47 -6.73
CA SER A 342 10.08 -10.84 -8.04
C SER A 342 11.11 -9.71 -8.03
N VAL A 343 11.62 -9.32 -6.86
CA VAL A 343 12.53 -8.16 -6.68
C VAL A 343 13.79 -8.51 -5.90
N ILE A 344 13.70 -9.33 -4.84
CA ILE A 344 14.86 -9.72 -4.04
C ILE A 344 15.85 -10.56 -4.87
N THR A 345 17.14 -10.38 -4.60
CA THR A 345 18.24 -11.08 -5.27
C THR A 345 18.99 -12.04 -4.34
N THR A 346 18.66 -12.04 -3.05
CA THR A 346 19.26 -12.89 -2.03
C THR A 346 18.20 -13.60 -1.19
N THR A 347 18.53 -14.74 -0.62
CA THR A 347 17.64 -15.54 0.23
C THR A 347 17.92 -15.35 1.73
N ARG A 348 18.80 -14.42 2.10
CA ARG A 348 19.26 -14.23 3.50
C ARG A 348 18.08 -14.02 4.46
N SER A 349 17.20 -13.08 4.14
CA SER A 349 15.97 -12.81 4.91
C SER A 349 15.00 -13.98 4.90
N LEU A 350 14.93 -14.77 3.82
CA LEU A 350 14.04 -15.92 3.74
C LEU A 350 14.51 -17.04 4.70
N HIS A 351 15.83 -17.29 4.77
CA HIS A 351 16.40 -18.22 5.77
C HIS A 351 16.07 -17.79 7.19
N GLU A 352 16.16 -16.50 7.48
CA GLU A 352 15.84 -15.94 8.79
C GLU A 352 14.37 -16.12 9.16
N ILE A 353 13.45 -15.92 8.20
CA ILE A 353 12.01 -16.14 8.36
C ILE A 353 11.73 -17.63 8.59
N ASP A 354 12.31 -18.50 7.77
CA ASP A 354 12.12 -19.95 7.87
C ASP A 354 12.64 -20.48 9.22
N ALA A 355 13.81 -20.07 9.65
CA ALA A 355 14.36 -20.44 10.94
C ALA A 355 13.44 -20.04 12.11
N TYR A 356 12.92 -18.80 12.06
CA TYR A 356 12.01 -18.31 13.08
C TYR A 356 10.65 -19.03 13.06
N ALA A 357 10.08 -19.33 11.88
CA ALA A 357 8.87 -20.10 11.74
C ALA A 357 9.01 -21.52 12.28
N GLN A 358 10.11 -22.20 11.95
CA GLN A 358 10.43 -23.53 12.46
C GLN A 358 10.59 -23.53 14.01
N ASP A 359 11.20 -22.50 14.59
CA ASP A 359 11.29 -22.37 16.04
C ASP A 359 9.92 -22.21 16.71
N CYS A 360 9.03 -21.41 16.10
CA CYS A 360 7.62 -21.30 16.52
C CYS A 360 6.89 -22.65 16.46
N LEU A 361 7.08 -23.40 15.38
CA LEU A 361 6.46 -24.72 15.19
C LEU A 361 6.98 -25.75 16.19
N ARG A 362 8.30 -25.81 16.40
CA ARG A 362 8.92 -26.68 17.41
C ARG A 362 8.36 -26.43 18.80
N TYR A 363 8.19 -25.15 19.15
CA TYR A 363 7.54 -24.78 20.42
C TYR A 363 6.09 -25.23 20.49
N LEU A 364 5.30 -25.10 19.43
CA LEU A 364 3.90 -25.53 19.42
C LEU A 364 3.78 -27.05 19.56
N VAL A 365 4.63 -27.82 18.90
CA VAL A 365 4.61 -29.29 18.97
C VAL A 365 5.09 -29.77 20.34
N SER A 366 6.26 -29.33 20.80
CA SER A 366 6.87 -29.81 22.04
C SER A 366 6.24 -29.25 23.31
N GLY A 367 5.64 -28.06 23.24
CA GLY A 367 5.11 -27.34 24.41
C GLY A 367 6.16 -26.67 25.28
N THR A 368 7.45 -26.81 24.94
CA THR A 368 8.56 -26.27 25.73
C THR A 368 9.42 -25.31 24.94
N ARG A 369 10.05 -24.37 25.66
CA ARG A 369 11.06 -23.45 25.11
C ARG A 369 12.48 -23.90 25.36
N THR A 370 12.69 -25.01 26.09
CA THR A 370 14.01 -25.58 26.34
C THR A 370 14.61 -26.17 25.05
N LYS A 371 15.87 -26.58 25.11
CA LYS A 371 16.57 -27.26 24.00
C LYS A 371 15.82 -28.52 23.51
N ALA A 372 15.02 -29.15 24.36
CA ALA A 372 14.23 -30.34 24.02
C ALA A 372 13.26 -30.09 22.82
N ARG A 373 12.85 -28.84 22.51
CA ARG A 373 12.08 -28.55 21.32
C ARG A 373 12.76 -28.93 20.00
N TYR A 374 14.09 -28.99 19.96
CA TYR A 374 14.86 -29.39 18.78
C TYR A 374 14.83 -30.90 18.49
N ASN A 375 14.22 -31.71 19.38
CA ASN A 375 13.89 -33.11 19.08
C ASN A 375 12.80 -33.20 17.98
N VAL A 376 12.00 -32.13 17.79
CA VAL A 376 11.07 -32.00 16.66
C VAL A 376 11.90 -31.69 15.41
N ARG A 377 12.18 -32.74 14.62
CA ARG A 377 12.98 -32.62 13.39
C ARG A 377 12.23 -31.92 12.27
N TYR A 378 12.98 -31.47 11.26
CA TYR A 378 12.40 -30.76 10.10
C TYR A 378 11.41 -31.62 9.33
N GLU A 379 11.69 -32.93 9.18
CA GLU A 379 10.83 -33.91 8.51
C GLU A 379 9.44 -33.97 9.14
N ALA A 380 9.36 -33.89 10.47
CA ALA A 380 8.08 -33.86 11.19
C ALA A 380 7.30 -32.57 10.86
N LEU A 381 7.96 -31.43 10.73
CA LEU A 381 7.33 -30.18 10.32
C LEU A 381 6.86 -30.22 8.87
N LYS A 382 7.64 -30.84 7.99
CA LYS A 382 7.30 -31.07 6.59
C LYS A 382 6.11 -32.01 6.45
N ALA A 383 6.05 -33.06 7.24
CA ALA A 383 4.89 -33.99 7.29
C ALA A 383 3.60 -33.30 7.73
N LEU A 384 3.69 -32.27 8.58
CA LEU A 384 2.56 -31.40 8.98
C LEU A 384 2.17 -30.36 7.90
N GLY A 385 2.89 -30.35 6.76
CA GLY A 385 2.62 -29.46 5.62
C GLY A 385 3.40 -28.14 5.61
N TYR A 386 4.46 -28.00 6.43
CA TYR A 386 5.31 -26.81 6.38
C TYR A 386 6.05 -26.72 5.05
N ARG A 387 6.02 -25.53 4.43
CA ARG A 387 6.74 -25.22 3.19
C ARG A 387 7.75 -24.11 3.48
N SER A 388 9.00 -24.30 3.07
CA SER A 388 10.07 -23.31 3.22
C SER A 388 9.91 -22.18 2.20
N LEU A 389 10.12 -20.94 2.65
CA LEU A 389 10.15 -19.77 1.77
C LEU A 389 11.37 -19.80 0.84
N VAL A 390 12.51 -20.31 1.34
CA VAL A 390 13.72 -20.45 0.52
C VAL A 390 13.48 -21.41 -0.64
N HIS A 391 12.88 -22.57 -0.37
CA HIS A 391 12.55 -23.54 -1.43
C HIS A 391 11.56 -22.94 -2.44
N ALA A 392 10.50 -22.31 -1.96
CA ALA A 392 9.51 -21.65 -2.80
C ALA A 392 10.10 -20.51 -3.65
N TYR A 393 11.14 -19.83 -3.17
CA TYR A 393 11.84 -18.81 -3.94
C TYR A 393 12.62 -19.41 -5.14
N TYR A 394 13.32 -20.52 -4.92
CA TYR A 394 14.01 -21.21 -6.02
C TYR A 394 13.03 -21.77 -7.03
N GLU A 395 11.95 -22.44 -6.61
CA GLU A 395 10.87 -22.88 -7.50
C GLU A 395 10.29 -21.72 -8.33
N HIS A 396 10.09 -20.55 -7.70
CA HIS A 396 9.59 -19.36 -8.39
C HIS A 396 10.55 -18.87 -9.49
N ASN A 397 11.85 -18.89 -9.23
CA ASN A 397 12.86 -18.43 -10.18
C ASN A 397 13.08 -19.44 -11.31
N GLU A 398 13.06 -20.75 -11.03
CA GLU A 398 13.11 -21.80 -12.06
C GLU A 398 11.92 -21.69 -13.00
N ALA A 399 10.70 -21.54 -12.47
CA ALA A 399 9.50 -21.35 -13.28
C ALA A 399 9.57 -20.10 -14.16
N LYS A 400 10.25 -19.05 -13.71
CA LYS A 400 10.43 -17.82 -14.48
C LYS A 400 11.47 -17.97 -15.59
N ASN A 401 12.53 -18.73 -15.36
CA ASN A 401 13.61 -18.97 -16.32
C ASN A 401 13.26 -20.05 -17.35
N GLY A 402 12.28 -20.91 -17.07
CA GLY A 402 11.80 -21.97 -17.97
C GLY A 402 10.66 -21.56 -18.92
N LEU A 403 10.18 -20.32 -18.85
CA LEU A 403 9.21 -19.78 -19.81
C LEU A 403 9.99 -19.15 -20.99
N PRO A 404 9.73 -19.55 -22.26
CA PRO A 404 10.31 -18.88 -23.43
C PRO A 404 9.88 -17.40 -23.41
N GLN A 405 10.86 -16.52 -23.70
CA GLN A 405 10.69 -15.08 -23.82
C GLN A 405 9.78 -14.71 -24.99
#